data_e2154a1a12c9ef5552996788edfe9163
#
_entry.id   e2154a1a12c9ef5552996788edfe9163
#
_cell.length_a   1.000
_cell.length_b   1.000
_cell.length_c   1.000
_cell.angle_alpha   90.00
_cell.angle_beta   90.00
_cell.angle_gamma   90.00
#
_symmetry.space_group_name_H-M   'P 1'
#
loop_
_entity.id
_entity.type
_entity.pdbx_description
1 polymer ?
#
loop_
_entity_poly.entity_id
_entity_poly.type
_entity_poly.pdbx_seq_one_letter_code
_entity_poly.pdbx_strand_id
1 'polypeptide(L)'
;MGSVNEAGTKMPMSDNVKVYGSFNFTESCTFDANKNLILAMNAGNRAEGAEQDGFVSLINPDGSVHTAKWIGATRDGLELENPLGSAIQGNNLYTVDVGYLRIFNLATGEPLSSIEVPGSTILNGIAVATDGTAYISNSRDPELIYRVDPLGEVSVFAQGGPLSVPNGVAMDNDGNIVVVNINNNAVITYNPDGDVINTEYSAEGGNDGVVVTEDGTKYVSSVRFGSVSRIRPGQEAEVIATGIPSAASMCYDSIQKQLVIPLNPNNALAFIKV
;
A
#
# COMPACT_ATOMS: atom_id res chain seq x y z
N MET A 1 -9.34 3.74 21.97
CA MET A 1 -8.11 3.72 21.13
C MET A 1 -7.93 5.10 20.49
N GLY A 2 -6.74 5.48 20.08
CA GLY A 2 -6.44 6.78 19.49
C GLY A 2 -4.94 6.88 19.19
N SER A 3 -4.52 7.95 18.53
CA SER A 3 -3.12 8.24 18.25
C SER A 3 -2.66 9.50 18.99
N VAL A 4 -1.35 9.74 18.95
CA VAL A 4 -0.76 11.01 19.39
C VAL A 4 -0.10 11.61 18.15
N ASN A 5 -0.44 12.85 17.80
CA ASN A 5 0.14 13.54 16.66
C ASN A 5 1.57 14.04 16.96
N GLU A 6 2.26 14.59 15.98
CA GLU A 6 3.62 15.11 16.13
C GLU A 6 3.74 16.21 17.22
N ALA A 7 2.66 16.94 17.48
CA ALA A 7 2.62 17.94 18.55
C ALA A 7 2.36 17.36 19.95
N GLY A 8 2.29 16.04 20.07
CA GLY A 8 2.00 15.35 21.32
C GLY A 8 0.54 15.39 21.76
N THR A 9 -0.36 15.85 20.88
CA THR A 9 -1.79 15.93 21.18
C THR A 9 -2.48 14.59 20.92
N LYS A 10 -3.25 14.13 21.90
CA LYS A 10 -4.03 12.89 21.75
C LYS A 10 -5.21 13.13 20.78
N MET A 11 -5.21 12.36 19.71
CA MET A 11 -6.28 12.36 18.71
C MET A 11 -7.20 11.16 18.97
N PRO A 12 -8.48 11.37 19.29
CA PRO A 12 -9.43 10.27 19.42
C PRO A 12 -9.67 9.62 18.04
N MET A 13 -9.95 8.32 18.06
CA MET A 13 -10.40 7.61 16.87
C MET A 13 -11.79 8.10 16.47
N SER A 14 -12.00 8.33 15.18
CA SER A 14 -13.30 8.71 14.62
C SER A 14 -14.33 7.59 14.78
N ASP A 15 -15.60 7.92 14.95
CA ASP A 15 -16.69 6.96 15.20
C ASP A 15 -16.94 6.00 14.01
N ASN A 16 -16.52 6.39 12.81
CA ASN A 16 -16.62 5.59 11.58
C ASN A 16 -15.46 4.59 11.41
N VAL A 17 -14.52 4.51 12.36
CA VAL A 17 -13.36 3.61 12.32
C VAL A 17 -13.62 2.38 13.18
N LYS A 18 -13.42 1.19 12.58
CA LYS A 18 -13.35 -0.10 13.29
C LYS A 18 -11.96 -0.69 13.15
N VAL A 19 -11.47 -1.36 14.20
CA VAL A 19 -10.12 -1.95 14.22
C VAL A 19 -10.21 -3.43 14.59
N TYR A 20 -9.52 -4.26 13.80
CA TYR A 20 -9.37 -5.70 14.02
C TYR A 20 -7.88 -6.03 14.16
N GLY A 21 -7.53 -7.01 15.01
CA GLY A 21 -6.16 -7.43 15.30
C GLY A 21 -5.86 -8.86 14.85
N SER A 22 -4.67 -9.36 15.16
CA SER A 22 -4.13 -10.70 14.89
C SER A 22 -3.20 -10.80 13.68
N PHE A 23 -2.42 -9.78 13.44
CA PHE A 23 -1.44 -9.69 12.34
C PHE A 23 -0.02 -9.52 12.88
N ASN A 24 0.99 -9.53 11.99
CA ASN A 24 2.39 -9.30 12.35
C ASN A 24 3.01 -8.26 11.42
N PHE A 25 3.10 -7.02 11.90
CA PHE A 25 3.55 -5.85 11.17
C PHE A 25 2.88 -5.73 9.80
N THR A 26 1.55 -5.55 9.80
CA THR A 26 0.78 -5.45 8.57
C THR A 26 1.07 -4.12 7.88
N GLU A 27 1.63 -4.16 6.68
CA GLU A 27 2.13 -2.98 5.97
C GLU A 27 1.18 -2.50 4.89
N SER A 28 0.63 -3.41 4.12
CA SER A 28 -0.31 -3.06 3.06
C SER A 28 -1.45 -4.06 2.94
N CYS A 29 -2.44 -3.70 2.14
CA CYS A 29 -3.46 -4.63 1.68
C CYS A 29 -3.85 -4.38 0.23
N THR A 30 -4.48 -5.40 -0.36
CA THR A 30 -5.18 -5.29 -1.64
C THR A 30 -6.48 -6.08 -1.58
N PHE A 31 -7.45 -5.76 -2.44
CA PHE A 31 -8.79 -6.36 -2.41
C PHE A 31 -9.05 -7.19 -3.65
N ASP A 32 -9.34 -8.49 -3.45
CA ASP A 32 -9.83 -9.39 -4.50
C ASP A 32 -11.36 -9.34 -4.57
N ALA A 33 -11.88 -8.55 -5.49
CA ALA A 33 -13.33 -8.40 -5.67
C ALA A 33 -14.00 -9.69 -6.15
N ASN A 34 -13.29 -10.58 -6.85
CA ASN A 34 -13.85 -11.84 -7.34
C ASN A 34 -14.11 -12.83 -6.20
N LYS A 35 -13.21 -12.87 -5.22
CA LYS A 35 -13.34 -13.71 -4.03
C LYS A 35 -13.99 -12.99 -2.86
N ASN A 36 -14.16 -11.67 -2.96
CA ASN A 36 -14.60 -10.80 -1.86
C ASN A 36 -13.70 -10.98 -0.62
N LEU A 37 -12.38 -10.92 -0.83
CA LEU A 37 -11.37 -11.09 0.22
C LEU A 37 -10.35 -9.96 0.18
N ILE A 38 -9.90 -9.57 1.36
CA ILE A 38 -8.78 -8.65 1.55
C ILE A 38 -7.51 -9.50 1.72
N LEU A 39 -6.47 -9.16 0.97
CA LEU A 39 -5.15 -9.75 1.11
C LEU A 39 -4.29 -8.76 1.91
N ALA A 40 -3.88 -9.16 3.11
CA ALA A 40 -3.08 -8.32 4.01
C ALA A 40 -1.63 -8.82 4.02
N MET A 41 -0.70 -7.91 3.67
CA MET A 41 0.73 -8.17 3.68
C MET A 41 1.25 -7.99 5.11
N ASN A 42 1.80 -9.05 5.68
CA ASN A 42 2.43 -9.03 7.00
C ASN A 42 3.94 -9.11 6.82
N ALA A 43 4.62 -8.03 7.11
CA ALA A 43 6.07 -7.91 6.94
C ALA A 43 6.87 -8.74 7.95
N GLY A 44 6.20 -9.36 8.93
CA GLY A 44 6.85 -10.21 9.90
C GLY A 44 7.59 -9.46 10.99
N ASN A 45 8.48 -10.15 11.67
CA ASN A 45 9.34 -9.57 12.70
C ASN A 45 10.50 -8.81 12.02
N ARG A 46 10.56 -7.52 12.19
CA ARG A 46 11.62 -6.65 11.63
C ARG A 46 12.88 -6.57 12.50
N ALA A 47 13.02 -7.44 13.50
CA ALA A 47 14.25 -7.52 14.28
C ALA A 47 15.38 -8.16 13.45
N GLU A 48 16.62 -7.77 13.74
CA GLU A 48 17.79 -8.36 13.12
C GLU A 48 17.80 -9.89 13.34
N GLY A 49 17.97 -10.65 12.26
CA GLY A 49 17.98 -12.12 12.28
C GLY A 49 16.61 -12.78 12.21
N ALA A 50 15.51 -12.02 12.05
CA ALA A 50 14.20 -12.58 11.72
C ALA A 50 14.08 -12.65 10.20
N GLU A 51 14.42 -13.79 9.63
CA GLU A 51 14.37 -14.02 8.20
C GLU A 51 13.15 -14.88 7.84
N GLN A 52 12.53 -14.61 6.68
CA GLN A 52 11.49 -15.44 6.05
C GLN A 52 10.24 -15.69 6.91
N ASP A 53 9.86 -14.74 7.74
CA ASP A 53 8.64 -14.83 8.55
C ASP A 53 7.49 -13.95 8.04
N GLY A 54 7.70 -13.29 6.89
CA GLY A 54 6.65 -12.54 6.18
C GLY A 54 5.57 -13.47 5.61
N PHE A 55 4.35 -12.97 5.50
CA PHE A 55 3.23 -13.75 4.99
C PHE A 55 2.08 -12.90 4.48
N VAL A 56 1.22 -13.52 3.67
CA VAL A 56 -0.06 -12.94 3.23
C VAL A 56 -1.20 -13.62 3.97
N SER A 57 -2.08 -12.82 4.58
CA SER A 57 -3.34 -13.29 5.17
C SER A 57 -4.51 -13.01 4.23
N LEU A 58 -5.49 -13.91 4.19
CA LEU A 58 -6.80 -13.67 3.58
C LEU A 58 -7.79 -13.29 4.68
N ILE A 59 -8.46 -12.17 4.50
CA ILE A 59 -9.35 -11.57 5.49
C ILE A 59 -10.72 -11.36 4.86
N ASN A 60 -11.77 -11.71 5.58
CA ASN A 60 -13.14 -11.41 5.17
C ASN A 60 -13.43 -9.90 5.30
N PRO A 61 -14.40 -9.36 4.54
CA PRO A 61 -14.75 -7.93 4.60
C PRO A 61 -15.25 -7.43 5.96
N ASP A 62 -15.66 -8.34 6.84
CA ASP A 62 -16.04 -8.03 8.24
C ASP A 62 -14.84 -7.97 9.19
N GLY A 63 -13.62 -8.24 8.69
CA GLY A 63 -12.37 -8.26 9.44
C GLY A 63 -12.01 -9.60 10.07
N SER A 64 -12.88 -10.61 9.97
CA SER A 64 -12.55 -11.95 10.44
C SER A 64 -11.51 -12.62 9.53
N VAL A 65 -10.64 -13.44 10.12
CA VAL A 65 -9.59 -14.14 9.38
C VAL A 65 -10.19 -15.28 8.57
N HIS A 66 -10.03 -15.24 7.24
CA HIS A 66 -10.36 -16.36 6.36
C HIS A 66 -9.23 -17.41 6.36
N THR A 67 -8.00 -16.97 6.10
CA THR A 67 -6.80 -17.80 6.11
C THR A 67 -5.64 -17.01 6.69
N ALA A 68 -5.12 -17.44 7.84
CA ALA A 68 -4.13 -16.67 8.59
C ALA A 68 -2.80 -16.51 7.84
N LYS A 69 -2.29 -17.57 7.22
CA LYS A 69 -1.05 -17.58 6.43
C LYS A 69 -1.31 -18.34 5.13
N TRP A 70 -1.72 -17.59 4.11
CA TRP A 70 -2.03 -18.15 2.80
C TRP A 70 -0.77 -18.33 1.95
N ILE A 71 0.12 -17.34 1.93
CA ILE A 71 1.45 -17.37 1.32
C ILE A 71 2.46 -17.04 2.40
N GLY A 72 3.62 -17.66 2.35
CA GLY A 72 4.78 -17.34 3.22
C GLY A 72 4.85 -18.09 4.54
N ALA A 73 5.80 -17.73 5.33
CA ALA A 73 6.22 -18.12 6.69
C ALA A 73 6.43 -19.62 6.99
N THR A 74 5.63 -20.54 6.49
CA THR A 74 5.73 -21.96 6.83
C THR A 74 5.46 -22.91 5.67
N ARG A 75 5.46 -22.40 4.44
CA ARG A 75 5.19 -23.20 3.24
C ARG A 75 6.40 -23.16 2.33
N ASP A 76 7.04 -24.29 2.15
CA ASP A 76 8.22 -24.45 1.29
C ASP A 76 7.97 -23.88 -0.12
N GLY A 77 8.92 -23.07 -0.60
CA GLY A 77 8.84 -22.41 -1.91
C GLY A 77 7.91 -21.20 -1.99
N LEU A 78 7.27 -20.82 -0.87
CA LEU A 78 6.40 -19.65 -0.76
C LEU A 78 6.92 -18.63 0.26
N GLU A 79 8.20 -18.68 0.58
CA GLU A 79 8.83 -17.81 1.56
C GLU A 79 8.73 -16.36 1.12
N LEU A 80 8.26 -15.53 2.03
CA LEU A 80 8.35 -14.08 1.98
C LEU A 80 9.17 -13.60 3.17
N GLU A 81 10.06 -12.66 2.92
CA GLU A 81 10.95 -12.15 3.94
C GLU A 81 10.33 -10.96 4.67
N ASN A 82 9.99 -9.92 3.93
CA ASN A 82 9.41 -8.70 4.47
C ASN A 82 8.49 -8.02 3.44
N PRO A 83 7.36 -8.65 3.07
CA PRO A 83 6.47 -8.11 2.04
C PRO A 83 5.84 -6.79 2.50
N LEU A 84 5.99 -5.75 1.68
CA LEU A 84 5.46 -4.42 1.93
C LEU A 84 4.27 -4.14 1.01
N GLY A 85 4.46 -3.39 -0.07
CA GLY A 85 3.39 -3.02 -0.99
C GLY A 85 2.81 -4.21 -1.77
N SER A 86 1.54 -4.12 -2.12
CA SER A 86 0.85 -5.14 -2.90
C SER A 86 -0.18 -4.56 -3.87
N ALA A 87 -0.36 -5.25 -4.99
CA ALA A 87 -1.39 -4.95 -5.99
C ALA A 87 -1.93 -6.24 -6.62
N ILE A 88 -3.17 -6.20 -7.09
CA ILE A 88 -3.76 -7.25 -7.92
C ILE A 88 -3.93 -6.72 -9.33
N GLN A 89 -3.47 -7.50 -10.32
CA GLN A 89 -3.76 -7.26 -11.72
C GLN A 89 -4.09 -8.58 -12.42
N GLY A 90 -5.27 -8.66 -13.01
CA GLY A 90 -5.78 -9.90 -13.62
C GLY A 90 -5.85 -11.03 -12.60
N ASN A 91 -5.16 -12.14 -12.89
CA ASN A 91 -5.11 -13.32 -12.02
C ASN A 91 -3.84 -13.38 -11.15
N ASN A 92 -3.14 -12.27 -10.99
CA ASN A 92 -1.86 -12.22 -10.30
C ASN A 92 -1.93 -11.29 -9.09
N LEU A 93 -1.32 -11.74 -7.99
CA LEU A 93 -0.91 -10.91 -6.86
C LEU A 93 0.55 -10.51 -7.06
N TYR A 94 0.81 -9.23 -7.00
CA TYR A 94 2.14 -8.63 -7.00
C TYR A 94 2.44 -8.12 -5.59
N THR A 95 3.65 -8.37 -5.09
CA THR A 95 4.13 -7.78 -3.83
C THR A 95 5.62 -7.49 -3.91
N VAL A 96 6.06 -6.43 -3.29
CA VAL A 96 7.48 -6.13 -3.14
C VAL A 96 8.00 -6.76 -1.84
N ASP A 97 9.17 -7.39 -1.92
CA ASP A 97 9.75 -8.17 -0.84
C ASP A 97 11.29 -8.10 -0.90
N VAL A 98 11.89 -7.29 -0.05
CA VAL A 98 13.36 -7.12 0.12
C VAL A 98 14.16 -7.14 -1.19
N GLY A 99 13.97 -6.10 -2.01
CA GLY A 99 14.70 -5.95 -3.27
C GLY A 99 14.13 -6.75 -4.45
N TYR A 100 13.00 -7.42 -4.27
CA TYR A 100 12.35 -8.21 -5.31
C TYR A 100 10.90 -7.79 -5.54
N LEU A 101 10.47 -7.90 -6.79
CA LEU A 101 9.05 -7.99 -7.14
C LEU A 101 8.68 -9.47 -7.20
N ARG A 102 7.78 -9.91 -6.31
CA ARG A 102 7.25 -11.27 -6.27
C ARG A 102 5.87 -11.30 -6.91
N ILE A 103 5.62 -12.28 -7.75
CA ILE A 103 4.33 -12.48 -8.44
C ILE A 103 3.81 -13.86 -8.11
N PHE A 104 2.55 -13.93 -7.66
CA PHE A 104 1.87 -15.16 -7.27
C PHE A 104 0.57 -15.32 -8.06
N ASN A 105 0.18 -16.56 -8.30
CA ASN A 105 -1.14 -16.86 -8.81
C ASN A 105 -2.20 -16.50 -7.76
N LEU A 106 -3.12 -15.59 -8.11
CA LEU A 106 -4.14 -15.10 -7.19
C LEU A 106 -5.13 -16.18 -6.74
N ALA A 107 -5.34 -17.23 -7.54
CA ALA A 107 -6.26 -18.32 -7.18
C ALA A 107 -5.64 -19.32 -6.18
N THR A 108 -4.36 -19.66 -6.37
CA THR A 108 -3.70 -20.76 -5.64
C THR A 108 -2.67 -20.30 -4.61
N GLY A 109 -2.12 -19.09 -4.77
CA GLY A 109 -0.99 -18.57 -3.99
C GLY A 109 0.37 -19.14 -4.45
N GLU A 110 0.42 -19.88 -5.56
CA GLU A 110 1.67 -20.43 -6.07
C GLU A 110 2.56 -19.32 -6.69
N PRO A 111 3.88 -19.38 -6.48
CA PRO A 111 4.80 -18.41 -7.06
C PRO A 111 4.87 -18.57 -8.58
N LEU A 112 4.81 -17.44 -9.29
CA LEU A 112 4.92 -17.36 -10.74
C LEU A 112 6.26 -16.77 -11.17
N SER A 113 6.70 -15.72 -10.48
CA SER A 113 7.94 -15.00 -10.83
C SER A 113 8.53 -14.30 -9.62
N SER A 114 9.85 -14.10 -9.67
CA SER A 114 10.62 -13.31 -8.73
C SER A 114 11.64 -12.50 -9.53
N ILE A 115 11.45 -11.18 -9.56
CA ILE A 115 12.26 -10.25 -10.35
C ILE A 115 13.06 -9.40 -9.38
N GLU A 116 14.39 -9.48 -9.45
CA GLU A 116 15.27 -8.60 -8.68
C GLU A 116 15.15 -7.16 -9.21
N VAL A 117 15.09 -6.19 -8.27
CA VAL A 117 15.09 -4.76 -8.58
C VAL A 117 16.45 -4.17 -8.17
N PRO A 118 17.42 -4.14 -9.09
CA PRO A 118 18.80 -3.77 -8.77
C PRO A 118 18.91 -2.32 -8.25
N GLY A 119 19.72 -2.12 -7.22
CA GLY A 119 19.95 -0.80 -6.62
C GLY A 119 18.82 -0.31 -5.72
N SER A 120 17.78 -1.11 -5.51
CA SER A 120 16.74 -0.80 -4.53
C SER A 120 17.28 -0.88 -3.10
N THR A 121 16.66 -0.12 -2.21
CA THR A 121 16.99 -0.09 -0.79
C THR A 121 15.78 -0.45 0.08
N ILE A 122 14.66 0.24 -0.12
CA ILE A 122 13.37 -0.11 0.49
C ILE A 122 12.29 0.03 -0.60
N LEU A 123 11.99 -1.07 -1.28
CA LEU A 123 10.80 -1.15 -2.12
C LEU A 123 9.57 -1.09 -1.21
N ASN A 124 8.63 -0.17 -1.50
CA ASN A 124 7.51 0.07 -0.61
C ASN A 124 6.17 -0.06 -1.32
N GLY A 125 5.61 1.01 -1.89
CA GLY A 125 4.35 0.97 -2.62
C GLY A 125 4.49 0.39 -4.02
N ILE A 126 3.42 -0.22 -4.52
CA ILE A 126 3.34 -0.77 -5.88
C ILE A 126 1.97 -0.53 -6.50
N ALA A 127 1.96 -0.16 -7.76
CA ALA A 127 0.79 -0.20 -8.62
C ALA A 127 1.12 -0.97 -9.91
N VAL A 128 0.11 -1.63 -10.49
CA VAL A 128 0.31 -2.42 -11.72
C VAL A 128 -0.72 -1.99 -12.76
N ALA A 129 -0.22 -1.60 -13.93
CA ALA A 129 -1.04 -1.22 -15.07
C ALA A 129 -1.72 -2.44 -15.71
N THR A 130 -2.72 -2.20 -16.54
CA THR A 130 -3.52 -3.26 -17.20
C THR A 130 -2.70 -4.17 -18.12
N ASP A 131 -1.58 -3.69 -18.64
CA ASP A 131 -0.63 -4.46 -19.45
C ASP A 131 0.32 -5.32 -18.62
N GLY A 132 0.32 -5.18 -17.29
CA GLY A 132 1.20 -5.89 -16.35
C GLY A 132 2.47 -5.10 -15.98
N THR A 133 2.66 -3.88 -16.48
CA THR A 133 3.76 -3.01 -16.05
C THR A 133 3.57 -2.60 -14.59
N ALA A 134 4.59 -2.84 -13.75
CA ALA A 134 4.58 -2.45 -12.35
C ALA A 134 5.37 -1.16 -12.12
N TYR A 135 4.83 -0.27 -11.27
CA TYR A 135 5.47 0.95 -10.78
C TYR A 135 5.68 0.82 -9.28
N ILE A 136 6.94 0.94 -8.84
CA ILE A 136 7.34 0.59 -7.47
C ILE A 136 8.11 1.75 -6.86
N SER A 137 7.68 2.24 -5.71
CA SER A 137 8.43 3.25 -4.97
C SER A 137 9.62 2.64 -4.23
N ASN A 138 10.76 3.33 -4.27
CA ASN A 138 11.92 3.09 -3.44
C ASN A 138 12.06 4.26 -2.46
N SER A 139 11.74 4.02 -1.18
CA SER A 139 11.56 5.07 -0.16
C SER A 139 12.86 5.58 0.47
N ARG A 140 14.00 5.00 0.15
CA ARG A 140 15.32 5.43 0.66
C ARG A 140 16.26 5.67 -0.51
N ASP A 141 17.40 6.31 -0.20
CA ASP A 141 18.41 6.65 -1.21
C ASP A 141 18.84 5.43 -2.07
N PRO A 142 18.68 5.52 -3.41
CA PRO A 142 18.08 6.61 -4.17
C PRO A 142 16.54 6.64 -4.07
N GLU A 143 15.98 7.82 -3.70
CA GLU A 143 14.52 8.03 -3.69
C GLU A 143 14.00 8.15 -5.11
N LEU A 144 13.24 7.15 -5.57
CA LEU A 144 12.76 7.07 -6.96
C LEU A 144 11.55 6.13 -7.10
N ILE A 145 10.99 6.10 -8.30
CA ILE A 145 10.00 5.11 -8.73
C ILE A 145 10.66 4.24 -9.80
N TYR A 146 10.66 2.93 -9.59
CA TYR A 146 11.02 1.94 -10.59
C TYR A 146 9.84 1.61 -11.49
N ARG A 147 10.14 1.24 -12.74
CA ARG A 147 9.24 0.59 -13.67
C ARG A 147 9.79 -0.81 -13.97
N VAL A 148 8.92 -1.80 -13.81
CA VAL A 148 9.21 -3.19 -14.22
C VAL A 148 8.20 -3.56 -15.30
N ASP A 149 8.67 -3.84 -16.50
CA ASP A 149 7.80 -4.20 -17.61
C ASP A 149 7.32 -5.66 -17.51
N PRO A 150 6.34 -6.08 -18.34
CA PRO A 150 5.82 -7.45 -18.32
C PRO A 150 6.85 -8.54 -18.65
N LEU A 151 8.01 -8.19 -19.23
CA LEU A 151 9.10 -9.11 -19.50
C LEU A 151 10.10 -9.21 -18.33
N GLY A 152 9.92 -8.37 -17.29
CA GLY A 152 10.78 -8.31 -16.11
C GLY A 152 11.96 -7.35 -16.26
N GLU A 153 11.96 -6.48 -17.28
CA GLU A 153 12.99 -5.46 -17.46
C GLU A 153 12.77 -4.31 -16.48
N VAL A 154 13.80 -3.99 -15.67
CA VAL A 154 13.75 -2.96 -14.65
C VAL A 154 14.38 -1.67 -15.17
N SER A 155 13.70 -0.55 -14.97
CA SER A 155 14.18 0.79 -15.32
C SER A 155 13.73 1.82 -14.28
N VAL A 156 14.38 2.99 -14.26
CA VAL A 156 13.91 4.13 -13.46
C VAL A 156 12.78 4.81 -14.21
N PHE A 157 11.63 4.96 -13.56
CA PHE A 157 10.47 5.69 -14.10
C PHE A 157 10.52 7.18 -13.76
N ALA A 158 10.76 7.51 -12.48
CA ALA A 158 10.86 8.90 -12.01
C ALA A 158 11.87 9.00 -10.87
N GLN A 159 12.67 10.07 -10.86
CA GLN A 159 13.66 10.36 -9.82
C GLN A 159 13.79 11.86 -9.59
N GLY A 160 13.92 12.28 -8.33
CA GLY A 160 14.05 13.69 -7.95
C GLY A 160 12.74 14.46 -8.11
N GLY A 161 12.84 15.78 -8.42
CA GLY A 161 11.65 16.63 -8.55
C GLY A 161 10.80 16.68 -7.27
N PRO A 162 9.51 16.35 -7.34
CA PRO A 162 8.61 16.41 -6.19
C PRO A 162 8.67 15.20 -5.26
N LEU A 163 9.47 14.15 -5.58
CA LEU A 163 9.63 12.96 -4.75
C LEU A 163 10.38 13.31 -3.45
N SER A 164 9.85 12.83 -2.32
CA SER A 164 10.47 13.00 -1.00
C SER A 164 10.03 11.87 -0.06
N VAL A 165 10.82 10.83 0.01
CA VAL A 165 10.50 9.54 0.61
C VAL A 165 9.20 8.98 -0.01
N PRO A 166 9.20 8.67 -1.33
CA PRO A 166 8.01 8.16 -2.00
C PRO A 166 7.56 6.84 -1.37
N ASN A 167 6.25 6.70 -1.17
CA ASN A 167 5.67 5.53 -0.49
C ASN A 167 4.51 4.96 -1.31
N GLY A 168 3.26 5.28 -1.02
CA GLY A 168 2.12 4.75 -1.72
C GLY A 168 2.11 5.07 -3.22
N VAL A 169 1.78 4.07 -4.03
CA VAL A 169 1.61 4.20 -5.48
C VAL A 169 0.27 3.60 -5.88
N ALA A 170 -0.49 4.28 -6.72
CA ALA A 170 -1.75 3.80 -7.28
C ALA A 170 -1.86 4.14 -8.77
N MET A 171 -2.69 3.39 -9.50
CA MET A 171 -3.14 3.81 -10.83
C MET A 171 -4.40 4.66 -10.70
N ASP A 172 -4.51 5.71 -11.52
CA ASP A 172 -5.79 6.38 -11.73
C ASP A 172 -6.60 5.72 -12.86
N ASN A 173 -7.81 6.24 -13.10
CA ASN A 173 -8.72 5.66 -14.10
C ASN A 173 -8.28 5.93 -15.55
N ASP A 174 -7.36 6.85 -15.76
CA ASP A 174 -6.81 7.20 -17.08
C ASP A 174 -5.48 6.49 -17.35
N GLY A 175 -5.02 5.65 -16.42
CA GLY A 175 -3.75 4.91 -16.50
C GLY A 175 -2.53 5.71 -16.10
N ASN A 176 -2.71 6.83 -15.40
CA ASN A 176 -1.60 7.59 -14.82
C ASN A 176 -1.19 7.02 -13.46
N ILE A 177 -0.01 7.37 -13.02
CA ILE A 177 0.62 6.88 -11.80
C ILE A 177 0.51 7.95 -10.72
N VAL A 178 -0.21 7.66 -9.64
CA VAL A 178 -0.37 8.54 -8.48
C VAL A 178 0.61 8.10 -7.39
N VAL A 179 1.43 9.03 -6.92
CA VAL A 179 2.46 8.79 -5.89
C VAL A 179 2.28 9.73 -4.72
N VAL A 180 2.43 9.22 -3.50
CA VAL A 180 2.45 10.01 -2.26
C VAL A 180 3.78 9.87 -1.53
N ASN A 181 4.10 10.84 -0.69
CA ASN A 181 5.38 10.95 0.01
C ASN A 181 5.20 11.00 1.52
N ILE A 182 6.14 10.37 2.25
CA ILE A 182 6.19 10.47 3.73
C ILE A 182 6.59 11.88 4.20
N ASN A 183 7.48 12.57 3.48
CA ASN A 183 8.05 13.82 3.98
C ASN A 183 7.22 15.08 3.70
N ASN A 184 6.15 14.96 2.93
CA ASN A 184 5.26 16.08 2.63
C ASN A 184 3.81 15.58 2.42
N ASN A 185 2.91 16.49 2.01
CA ASN A 185 1.52 16.17 1.73
C ASN A 185 1.19 16.18 0.22
N ALA A 186 2.21 16.14 -0.65
CA ALA A 186 1.98 16.11 -2.09
C ALA A 186 1.40 14.77 -2.55
N VAL A 187 0.43 14.84 -3.44
CA VAL A 187 -0.17 13.74 -4.19
C VAL A 187 0.11 14.01 -5.66
N ILE A 188 1.10 13.32 -6.20
CA ILE A 188 1.70 13.61 -7.50
C ILE A 188 1.13 12.64 -8.53
N THR A 189 0.67 13.14 -9.66
CA THR A 189 0.21 12.31 -10.77
C THR A 189 1.21 12.44 -11.93
N TYR A 190 1.76 11.31 -12.34
CA TYR A 190 2.62 11.17 -13.52
C TYR A 190 1.84 10.54 -14.67
N ASN A 191 2.09 10.98 -15.91
CA ASN A 191 1.67 10.22 -17.07
C ASN A 191 2.56 8.95 -17.25
N PRO A 192 2.20 8.00 -18.13
CA PRO A 192 3.02 6.80 -18.36
C PRO A 192 4.43 7.07 -18.91
N ASP A 193 4.70 8.26 -19.43
CA ASP A 193 6.00 8.68 -19.92
C ASP A 193 6.92 9.23 -18.80
N GLY A 194 6.39 9.42 -17.58
CA GLY A 194 7.12 9.90 -16.41
C GLY A 194 7.07 11.41 -16.19
N ASP A 195 6.24 12.14 -16.96
CA ASP A 195 6.03 13.57 -16.75
C ASP A 195 5.01 13.82 -15.65
N VAL A 196 5.27 14.77 -14.77
CA VAL A 196 4.29 15.24 -13.77
C VAL A 196 3.20 16.02 -14.48
N ILE A 197 1.97 15.51 -14.44
CA ILE A 197 0.80 16.17 -15.07
C ILE A 197 -0.12 16.86 -14.06
N ASN A 198 -0.05 16.46 -12.78
CA ASN A 198 -0.83 17.10 -11.72
C ASN A 198 -0.12 16.96 -10.36
N THR A 199 -0.37 17.93 -9.48
CA THR A 199 0.02 17.84 -8.07
C THR A 199 -1.11 18.44 -7.22
N GLU A 200 -1.70 17.57 -6.39
CA GLU A 200 -2.67 17.92 -5.36
C GLU A 200 -2.01 17.77 -3.98
N TYR A 201 -2.74 18.11 -2.94
CA TYR A 201 -2.23 18.00 -1.59
C TYR A 201 -3.27 17.32 -0.69
N SER A 202 -2.83 16.34 0.11
CA SER A 202 -3.65 15.81 1.20
C SER A 202 -3.78 16.84 2.32
N ALA A 203 -4.78 16.68 3.18
CA ALA A 203 -5.01 17.60 4.29
C ALA A 203 -3.86 17.59 5.32
N GLU A 204 -3.18 16.45 5.46
CA GLU A 204 -2.05 16.26 6.38
C GLU A 204 -0.92 15.54 5.66
N GLY A 205 0.34 15.77 6.07
CA GLY A 205 1.52 15.12 5.53
C GLY A 205 1.77 13.73 6.11
N GLY A 206 2.94 13.15 5.83
CA GLY A 206 3.27 11.80 6.31
C GLY A 206 2.50 10.73 5.56
N ASN A 207 2.32 10.92 4.25
CA ASN A 207 1.48 10.09 3.41
C ASN A 207 2.12 8.73 3.16
N ASP A 208 1.41 7.68 3.52
CA ASP A 208 1.85 6.29 3.39
C ASP A 208 1.13 5.59 2.22
N GLY A 209 -0.17 5.46 2.28
CA GLY A 209 -0.96 4.83 1.24
C GLY A 209 -1.82 5.80 0.43
N VAL A 210 -2.13 5.40 -0.80
CA VAL A 210 -3.10 6.08 -1.67
C VAL A 210 -3.94 5.06 -2.42
N VAL A 211 -5.23 5.32 -2.52
CA VAL A 211 -6.15 4.62 -3.43
C VAL A 211 -6.93 5.62 -4.25
N VAL A 212 -7.27 5.25 -5.49
CA VAL A 212 -8.12 6.02 -6.39
C VAL A 212 -9.37 5.21 -6.68
N THR A 213 -10.54 5.79 -6.47
CA THR A 213 -11.83 5.15 -6.74
C THR A 213 -12.34 5.46 -8.15
N GLU A 214 -13.35 4.72 -8.62
CA GLU A 214 -13.90 4.85 -9.98
C GLU A 214 -14.41 6.27 -10.33
N ASP A 215 -14.83 7.06 -9.33
CA ASP A 215 -15.24 8.45 -9.50
C ASP A 215 -14.08 9.45 -9.47
N GLY A 216 -12.82 8.95 -9.41
CA GLY A 216 -11.61 9.76 -9.36
C GLY A 216 -11.28 10.31 -7.97
N THR A 217 -12.07 9.98 -6.94
CA THR A 217 -11.75 10.36 -5.56
C THR A 217 -10.48 9.65 -5.09
N LYS A 218 -9.56 10.40 -4.51
CA LYS A 218 -8.35 9.86 -3.89
C LYS A 218 -8.52 9.83 -2.38
N TYR A 219 -8.12 8.72 -1.77
CA TYR A 219 -7.97 8.61 -0.31
C TYR A 219 -6.50 8.43 0.00
N VAL A 220 -6.00 9.16 0.98
CA VAL A 220 -4.58 9.18 1.36
C VAL A 220 -4.47 8.96 2.87
N SER A 221 -3.75 7.91 3.28
CA SER A 221 -3.46 7.65 4.68
C SER A 221 -2.21 8.41 5.15
N SER A 222 -2.20 8.83 6.39
CA SER A 222 -1.06 9.47 7.03
C SER A 222 -0.56 8.64 8.20
N VAL A 223 0.62 8.06 8.05
CA VAL A 223 1.26 7.29 9.13
C VAL A 223 1.69 8.18 10.29
N ARG A 224 2.01 9.46 10.02
CA ARG A 224 2.45 10.44 11.04
C ARG A 224 1.30 11.01 11.86
N PHE A 225 0.19 11.33 11.21
CA PHE A 225 -0.96 11.96 11.87
C PHE A 225 -2.05 10.95 12.27
N GLY A 226 -1.96 9.71 11.79
CA GLY A 226 -2.97 8.68 12.07
C GLY A 226 -4.33 9.05 11.52
N SER A 227 -4.37 9.55 10.29
CA SER A 227 -5.56 10.09 9.65
C SER A 227 -5.73 9.57 8.23
N VAL A 228 -6.89 9.82 7.65
CA VAL A 228 -7.18 9.63 6.23
C VAL A 228 -7.74 10.91 5.66
N SER A 229 -7.12 11.39 4.60
CA SER A 229 -7.60 12.49 3.76
C SER A 229 -8.40 11.96 2.59
N ARG A 230 -9.44 12.69 2.18
CA ARG A 230 -10.18 12.50 0.95
C ARG A 230 -9.98 13.70 0.03
N ILE A 231 -9.69 13.46 -1.25
CA ILE A 231 -9.54 14.48 -2.29
C ILE A 231 -10.51 14.12 -3.40
N ARG A 232 -11.61 14.87 -3.55
CA ARG A 232 -12.51 14.73 -4.69
C ARG A 232 -11.97 15.54 -5.87
N PRO A 233 -12.24 15.12 -7.13
CA PRO A 233 -11.82 15.89 -8.29
C PRO A 233 -12.23 17.36 -8.21
N GLY A 234 -11.21 18.26 -8.31
CA GLY A 234 -11.41 19.70 -8.28
C GLY A 234 -11.77 20.30 -6.91
N GLN A 235 -11.67 19.55 -5.82
CA GLN A 235 -11.95 20.03 -4.46
C GLN A 235 -10.69 20.00 -3.60
N GLU A 236 -10.69 20.82 -2.55
CA GLU A 236 -9.66 20.74 -1.51
C GLU A 236 -9.80 19.44 -0.71
N ALA A 237 -8.67 18.98 -0.17
CA ALA A 237 -8.63 17.79 0.68
C ALA A 237 -9.34 18.02 2.02
N GLU A 238 -10.02 17.01 2.51
CA GLU A 238 -10.64 16.99 3.83
C GLU A 238 -10.21 15.74 4.62
N VAL A 239 -10.03 15.87 5.94
CA VAL A 239 -9.79 14.74 6.82
C VAL A 239 -11.13 14.05 7.10
N ILE A 240 -11.22 12.76 6.78
CA ILE A 240 -12.45 11.95 6.99
C ILE A 240 -12.36 10.99 8.19
N ALA A 241 -11.15 10.72 8.68
CA ALA A 241 -10.93 9.87 9.83
C ALA A 241 -9.63 10.26 10.54
N THR A 242 -9.61 10.07 11.86
CA THR A 242 -8.46 10.37 12.73
C THR A 242 -8.27 9.30 13.81
N GLY A 243 -7.15 9.37 14.52
CA GLY A 243 -6.88 8.49 15.65
C GLY A 243 -6.54 7.06 15.26
N ILE A 244 -6.07 6.84 14.03
CA ILE A 244 -5.67 5.55 13.48
C ILE A 244 -4.16 5.39 13.68
N PRO A 245 -3.69 4.62 14.68
CA PRO A 245 -2.27 4.52 14.96
C PRO A 245 -1.51 3.94 13.77
N SER A 246 -0.52 4.69 13.24
CA SER A 246 0.31 4.23 12.11
C SER A 246 -0.53 3.77 10.91
N ALA A 247 -1.36 4.68 10.37
CA ALA A 247 -2.21 4.42 9.21
C ALA A 247 -1.32 4.20 7.97
N ALA A 248 -1.06 2.92 7.64
CA ALA A 248 -0.16 2.51 6.57
C ALA A 248 -0.86 2.38 5.21
N SER A 249 -0.26 1.64 4.29
CA SER A 249 -0.70 1.54 2.90
C SER A 249 -2.03 0.78 2.78
N MET A 250 -3.08 1.50 2.44
CA MET A 250 -4.47 1.02 2.46
C MET A 250 -4.94 0.44 1.14
N CYS A 251 -6.02 -0.33 1.20
CA CYS A 251 -6.80 -0.77 0.05
C CYS A 251 -8.27 -0.37 0.15
N TYR A 252 -8.97 -0.42 -0.98
CA TYR A 252 -10.38 -0.12 -1.08
C TYR A 252 -11.17 -1.38 -1.41
N ASP A 253 -12.05 -1.78 -0.49
CA ASP A 253 -13.06 -2.80 -0.71
C ASP A 253 -14.24 -2.16 -1.45
N SER A 254 -14.27 -2.37 -2.76
CA SER A 254 -15.24 -1.76 -3.66
C SER A 254 -16.65 -2.33 -3.49
N ILE A 255 -16.81 -3.52 -2.90
CA ILE A 255 -18.11 -4.16 -2.68
C ILE A 255 -18.78 -3.58 -1.44
N GLN A 256 -18.07 -3.52 -0.33
CA GLN A 256 -18.59 -2.98 0.94
C GLN A 256 -18.45 -1.46 1.05
N LYS A 257 -17.81 -0.80 0.08
CA LYS A 257 -17.52 0.65 0.09
C LYS A 257 -16.78 1.05 1.37
N GLN A 258 -15.62 0.44 1.60
CA GLN A 258 -14.80 0.70 2.78
C GLN A 258 -13.31 0.74 2.46
N LEU A 259 -12.59 1.60 3.16
CA LEU A 259 -11.14 1.57 3.22
C LEU A 259 -10.71 0.57 4.27
N VAL A 260 -9.68 -0.21 3.95
CA VAL A 260 -9.01 -1.10 4.90
C VAL A 260 -7.59 -0.59 5.07
N ILE A 261 -7.20 -0.31 6.30
CA ILE A 261 -5.94 0.37 6.61
C ILE A 261 -5.14 -0.49 7.57
N PRO A 262 -3.99 -1.00 7.14
CA PRO A 262 -3.04 -1.66 8.02
C PRO A 262 -2.47 -0.70 9.07
N LEU A 263 -2.28 -1.22 10.27
CA LEU A 263 -1.67 -0.51 11.40
C LEU A 263 -0.37 -1.23 11.78
N ASN A 264 0.73 -0.91 11.09
CA ASN A 264 1.99 -1.67 11.12
C ASN A 264 2.38 -2.20 12.53
N PRO A 265 2.90 -1.39 13.46
CA PRO A 265 3.40 -1.94 14.74
C PRO A 265 2.25 -2.33 15.68
N ASN A 266 1.01 -2.01 15.33
CA ASN A 266 -0.15 -2.35 16.14
C ASN A 266 -0.77 -3.70 15.77
N ASN A 267 -0.24 -4.35 14.72
CA ASN A 267 -0.67 -5.68 14.29
C ASN A 267 -2.19 -5.77 14.11
N ALA A 268 -2.76 -4.83 13.36
CA ALA A 268 -4.19 -4.69 13.22
C ALA A 268 -4.60 -4.12 11.85
N LEU A 269 -5.86 -4.24 11.51
CA LEU A 269 -6.52 -3.55 10.39
C LEU A 269 -7.61 -2.62 10.93
N ALA A 270 -7.68 -1.41 10.38
CA ALA A 270 -8.81 -0.49 10.58
C ALA A 270 -9.73 -0.52 9.35
N PHE A 271 -11.02 -0.41 9.58
CA PHE A 271 -12.05 -0.38 8.53
C PHE A 271 -12.85 0.91 8.63
N ILE A 272 -12.98 1.63 7.50
CA ILE A 272 -13.67 2.91 7.43
C ILE A 272 -14.68 2.84 6.29
N LYS A 273 -15.96 3.02 6.59
CA LYS A 273 -17.00 3.19 5.56
C LYS A 273 -16.85 4.57 4.89
N VAL A 274 -16.91 4.62 3.57
CA VAL A 274 -16.77 5.83 2.74
C VAL A 274 -17.85 5.93 1.68
#